data_cc02a255ad5bbc428f0e4affa96552a7
#
_entry.id   cc02a255ad5bbc428f0e4affa96552a7
#
_cell.length_a   1.000
_cell.length_b   1.000
_cell.length_c   1.000
_cell.angle_alpha   90.00
_cell.angle_beta   90.00
_cell.angle_gamma   90.00
#
_symmetry.space_group_name_H-M   'P 1'
#
loop_
_entity.id
_entity.type
_entity.pdbx_description
1 polymer ?
#
loop_
_entity_poly.entity_id
_entity_poly.type
_entity_poly.pdbx_seq_one_letter_code
_entity_poly.pdbx_strand_id
1 'polypeptide(L)'
;MMRPSTFFFLIRRGIRNLGKHWAMTFVCILSLSVCMTLNTFASLAEVNVDSMVNYLGSQNETVVYLDPECDDATAQAVGEKLAAMPGVTNVQFVSKQDVLNTYRNYMEDYSSLWDEFENDNPFKANYRVSIADLSQMESMSKQMQAIQGVYSVTAPIEMTQTFVEVQRAVTKVGQIVILVLMAVSIITVGSTIRLSVFARRREIEIMKYVGATNHLVTLPFFVEGLTMGLISGAITS
;
A
#
# COMPACT_ATOMS: atom_id res chain seq x y z
N MET A 1 -2.23 -26.40 -37.49
CA MET A 1 -1.44 -26.67 -36.27
C MET A 1 0.06 -26.44 -36.59
N MET A 2 0.73 -25.51 -35.88
CA MET A 2 2.19 -25.33 -36.07
C MET A 2 2.93 -26.51 -35.44
N ARG A 3 3.95 -27.05 -36.18
CA ARG A 3 4.81 -28.10 -35.63
C ARG A 3 5.67 -27.51 -34.51
N PRO A 4 5.92 -28.21 -33.39
CA PRO A 4 6.72 -27.68 -32.27
C PRO A 4 8.14 -27.28 -32.67
N SER A 5 8.71 -27.94 -33.69
CA SER A 5 10.02 -27.58 -34.26
C SER A 5 10.03 -26.19 -34.91
N THR A 6 8.93 -25.78 -35.55
CA THR A 6 8.78 -24.44 -36.16
C THR A 6 8.69 -23.35 -35.10
N PHE A 7 8.02 -23.63 -33.99
CA PHE A 7 7.89 -22.71 -32.86
C PHE A 7 9.25 -22.43 -32.21
N PHE A 8 10.04 -23.47 -31.94
CA PHE A 8 11.39 -23.32 -31.36
C PHE A 8 12.35 -22.58 -32.30
N PHE A 9 12.26 -22.83 -33.61
CA PHE A 9 13.04 -22.11 -34.62
C PHE A 9 12.71 -20.61 -34.62
N LEU A 10 11.44 -20.25 -34.49
CA LEU A 10 11.00 -18.84 -34.47
C LEU A 10 11.42 -18.12 -33.19
N ILE A 11 11.41 -18.77 -32.03
CA ILE A 11 11.96 -18.24 -30.78
C ILE A 11 13.44 -17.97 -30.92
N ARG A 12 14.21 -18.95 -31.39
CA ARG A 12 15.64 -18.81 -31.61
C ARG A 12 15.97 -17.67 -32.60
N ARG A 13 15.13 -17.50 -33.62
CA ARG A 13 15.26 -16.40 -34.59
C ARG A 13 14.98 -15.05 -33.95
N GLY A 14 13.96 -14.94 -33.08
CA GLY A 14 13.65 -13.73 -32.29
C GLY A 14 14.83 -13.31 -31.42
N ILE A 15 15.37 -14.23 -30.61
CA ILE A 15 16.54 -13.97 -29.75
C ILE A 15 17.77 -13.58 -30.52
N ARG A 16 18.09 -14.27 -31.65
CA ARG A 16 19.23 -13.94 -32.49
C ARG A 16 19.10 -12.56 -33.14
N ASN A 17 17.89 -12.10 -33.36
CA ASN A 17 17.62 -10.79 -33.94
C ASN A 17 17.95 -9.64 -33.00
N LEU A 18 17.77 -9.83 -31.67
CA LEU A 18 18.16 -8.87 -30.63
C LEU A 18 19.64 -8.51 -30.72
N GLY A 19 20.51 -9.51 -30.99
CA GLY A 19 21.93 -9.30 -31.17
C GLY A 19 22.30 -8.56 -32.46
N LYS A 20 21.51 -8.69 -33.55
CA LYS A 20 21.80 -8.05 -34.84
C LYS A 20 21.55 -6.53 -34.81
N HIS A 21 20.62 -6.07 -33.94
CA HIS A 21 20.30 -4.65 -33.71
C HIS A 21 20.56 -4.25 -32.25
N TRP A 22 21.73 -4.68 -31.73
CA TRP A 22 22.07 -4.56 -30.31
C TRP A 22 21.89 -3.15 -29.73
N ALA A 23 22.26 -2.10 -30.49
CA ALA A 23 22.15 -0.71 -30.01
C ALA A 23 20.71 -0.30 -29.76
N MET A 24 19.78 -0.65 -30.66
CA MET A 24 18.37 -0.35 -30.54
C MET A 24 17.71 -1.18 -29.41
N THR A 25 18.08 -2.47 -29.31
CA THR A 25 17.64 -3.36 -28.24
C THR A 25 18.12 -2.86 -26.87
N PHE A 26 19.37 -2.42 -26.79
CA PHE A 26 19.96 -1.88 -25.57
C PHE A 26 19.21 -0.62 -25.07
N VAL A 27 18.97 0.34 -25.96
CA VAL A 27 18.21 1.56 -25.62
C VAL A 27 16.80 1.22 -25.14
N CYS A 28 16.12 0.25 -25.78
CA CYS A 28 14.81 -0.19 -25.38
C CYS A 28 14.81 -0.85 -23.99
N ILE A 29 15.73 -1.78 -23.73
CA ILE A 29 15.88 -2.44 -22.44
C ILE A 29 16.19 -1.42 -21.35
N LEU A 30 17.10 -0.47 -21.60
CA LEU A 30 17.46 0.58 -20.66
C LEU A 30 16.25 1.46 -20.33
N SER A 31 15.49 1.90 -21.34
CA SER A 31 14.27 2.71 -21.16
C SER A 31 13.20 1.96 -20.36
N LEU A 32 12.97 0.68 -20.69
CA LEU A 32 12.02 -0.15 -19.95
C LEU A 32 12.47 -0.40 -18.52
N SER A 33 13.76 -0.66 -18.29
CA SER A 33 14.30 -0.86 -16.94
C SER A 33 14.10 0.40 -16.08
N VAL A 34 14.38 1.59 -16.62
CA VAL A 34 14.13 2.85 -15.91
C VAL A 34 12.63 3.01 -15.56
N CYS A 35 11.72 2.78 -16.53
CA CYS A 35 10.30 2.84 -16.28
C CYS A 35 9.84 1.84 -15.21
N MET A 36 10.35 0.60 -15.26
CA MET A 36 10.01 -0.42 -14.25
C MET A 36 10.57 -0.07 -12.87
N THR A 37 11.81 0.43 -12.79
CA THR A 37 12.39 0.89 -11.52
C THR A 37 11.58 2.02 -10.90
N LEU A 38 11.15 3.00 -11.69
CA LEU A 38 10.30 4.09 -11.22
C LEU A 38 8.93 3.59 -10.76
N ASN A 39 8.33 2.62 -11.46
CA ASN A 39 7.09 1.97 -11.03
C ASN A 39 7.25 1.25 -9.70
N THR A 40 8.31 0.46 -9.55
CA THR A 40 8.61 -0.26 -8.30
C THR A 40 8.83 0.73 -7.15
N PHE A 41 9.57 1.81 -7.39
CA PHE A 41 9.77 2.86 -6.39
C PHE A 41 8.46 3.54 -5.98
N ALA A 42 7.59 3.87 -6.93
CA ALA A 42 6.27 4.46 -6.65
C ALA A 42 5.40 3.51 -5.82
N SER A 43 5.37 2.20 -6.16
CA SER A 43 4.62 1.19 -5.41
C SER A 43 5.19 0.97 -4.00
N LEU A 44 6.51 0.96 -3.85
CA LEU A 44 7.15 0.87 -2.53
C LEU A 44 6.85 2.09 -1.67
N ALA A 45 6.85 3.29 -2.24
CA ALA A 45 6.50 4.51 -1.52
C ALA A 45 5.05 4.45 -1.01
N GLU A 46 4.11 3.96 -1.83
CA GLU A 46 2.69 3.77 -1.44
C GLU A 46 2.57 2.79 -0.26
N VAL A 47 3.17 1.60 -0.35
CA VAL A 47 3.15 0.59 0.73
C VAL A 47 3.82 1.10 2.00
N ASN A 48 4.92 1.85 1.90
CA ASN A 48 5.58 2.42 3.07
C ASN A 48 4.75 3.49 3.77
N VAL A 49 4.07 4.36 3.00
CA VAL A 49 3.16 5.37 3.57
C VAL A 49 1.98 4.69 4.26
N ASP A 50 1.36 3.67 3.64
CA ASP A 50 0.28 2.90 4.25
C ASP A 50 0.73 2.23 5.56
N SER A 51 1.90 1.62 5.56
CA SER A 51 2.46 0.98 6.75
C SER A 51 2.76 1.99 7.87
N MET A 52 3.30 3.16 7.51
CA MET A 52 3.59 4.24 8.45
C MET A 52 2.31 4.81 9.08
N VAL A 53 1.27 5.04 8.28
CA VAL A 53 -0.01 5.55 8.76
C VAL A 53 -0.70 4.52 9.67
N ASN A 54 -0.67 3.24 9.31
CA ASN A 54 -1.22 2.16 10.15
C ASN A 54 -0.44 2.02 11.47
N TYR A 55 0.90 2.12 11.43
CA TYR A 55 1.73 2.08 12.62
C TYR A 55 1.46 3.26 13.55
N LEU A 56 1.41 4.48 13.04
CA LEU A 56 1.06 5.67 13.82
C LEU A 56 -0.38 5.57 14.35
N GLY A 57 -1.28 5.02 13.57
CA GLY A 57 -2.68 4.79 13.98
C GLY A 57 -2.81 3.82 15.14
N SER A 58 -2.00 2.75 15.14
CA SER A 58 -2.01 1.77 16.24
C SER A 58 -1.45 2.35 17.55
N GLN A 59 -0.67 3.41 17.49
CA GLN A 59 -0.16 4.12 18.67
C GLN A 59 -1.10 5.23 19.17
N ASN A 60 -2.02 5.70 18.34
CA ASN A 60 -3.01 6.72 18.69
C ASN A 60 -4.30 6.03 19.17
N GLU A 61 -4.31 5.67 20.44
CA GLU A 61 -5.46 5.03 21.06
C GLU A 61 -6.59 6.04 21.28
N THR A 62 -7.82 5.61 21.02
CA THR A 62 -9.01 6.32 21.43
C THR A 62 -9.29 6.01 22.90
N VAL A 63 -9.34 7.02 23.74
CA VAL A 63 -9.62 6.88 25.16
C VAL A 63 -11.10 7.10 25.43
N VAL A 64 -11.76 6.07 25.92
CA VAL A 64 -13.18 6.08 26.29
C VAL A 64 -13.27 6.16 27.81
N TYR A 65 -13.61 7.32 28.34
CA TYR A 65 -13.77 7.53 29.78
C TYR A 65 -15.14 7.02 30.24
N LEU A 66 -15.12 6.28 31.33
CA LEU A 66 -16.35 5.78 31.98
C LEU A 66 -16.97 6.83 32.89
N ASP A 67 -18.27 6.71 33.10
CA ASP A 67 -18.96 7.54 34.07
C ASP A 67 -18.40 7.26 35.48
N PRO A 68 -18.11 8.29 36.30
CA PRO A 68 -17.61 8.11 37.66
C PRO A 68 -18.54 7.28 38.57
N GLU A 69 -19.84 7.30 38.29
CA GLU A 69 -20.86 6.57 39.03
C GLU A 69 -21.13 5.14 38.46
N CYS A 70 -20.39 4.75 37.44
CA CYS A 70 -20.54 3.45 36.79
C CYS A 70 -20.10 2.32 37.72
N ASP A 71 -20.94 1.32 37.92
CA ASP A 71 -20.61 0.10 38.63
C ASP A 71 -19.76 -0.84 37.77
N ASP A 72 -19.08 -1.79 38.40
CA ASP A 72 -18.16 -2.72 37.69
C ASP A 72 -18.89 -3.54 36.63
N ALA A 73 -20.18 -3.86 36.83
CA ALA A 73 -20.98 -4.62 35.87
C ALA A 73 -21.23 -3.79 34.58
N THR A 74 -21.55 -2.51 34.75
CA THR A 74 -21.74 -1.59 33.63
C THR A 74 -20.42 -1.30 32.92
N ALA A 75 -19.32 -1.14 33.67
CA ALA A 75 -18.00 -0.99 33.10
C ALA A 75 -17.64 -2.18 32.20
N GLN A 76 -17.85 -3.40 32.70
CA GLN A 76 -17.62 -4.62 31.91
C GLN A 76 -18.50 -4.69 30.66
N ALA A 77 -19.79 -4.35 30.78
CA ALA A 77 -20.71 -4.34 29.64
C ALA A 77 -20.30 -3.31 28.56
N VAL A 78 -19.75 -2.16 28.97
CA VAL A 78 -19.16 -1.19 28.03
C VAL A 78 -17.97 -1.81 27.30
N GLY A 79 -17.05 -2.49 28.02
CA GLY A 79 -15.89 -3.16 27.43
C GLY A 79 -16.28 -4.22 26.40
N GLU A 80 -17.29 -5.05 26.70
CA GLU A 80 -17.82 -6.07 25.78
C GLU A 80 -18.43 -5.43 24.53
N LYS A 81 -19.20 -4.34 24.68
CA LYS A 81 -19.76 -3.60 23.54
C LYS A 81 -18.67 -2.98 22.66
N LEU A 82 -17.63 -2.39 23.28
CA LEU A 82 -16.50 -1.83 22.55
C LEU A 82 -15.75 -2.93 21.78
N ALA A 83 -15.51 -4.08 22.38
CA ALA A 83 -14.83 -5.20 21.74
C ALA A 83 -15.65 -5.86 20.60
N ALA A 84 -16.99 -5.77 20.68
CA ALA A 84 -17.88 -6.28 19.65
C ALA A 84 -18.06 -5.31 18.45
N MET A 85 -17.54 -4.09 18.52
CA MET A 85 -17.66 -3.11 17.42
C MET A 85 -16.80 -3.50 16.23
N PRO A 86 -17.35 -3.51 14.99
CA PRO A 86 -16.57 -3.76 13.79
C PRO A 86 -15.46 -2.72 13.62
N GLY A 87 -14.22 -3.16 13.38
CA GLY A 87 -13.07 -2.27 13.20
C GLY A 87 -12.29 -1.95 14.48
N VAL A 88 -12.73 -2.40 15.65
CA VAL A 88 -11.93 -2.38 16.88
C VAL A 88 -10.97 -3.56 16.89
N THR A 89 -9.69 -3.30 17.13
CA THR A 89 -8.62 -4.33 17.15
C THR A 89 -8.16 -4.68 18.54
N ASN A 90 -8.19 -3.72 19.46
CA ASN A 90 -7.79 -3.94 20.85
C ASN A 90 -8.63 -3.09 21.78
N VAL A 91 -8.96 -3.63 22.94
CA VAL A 91 -9.67 -2.93 24.03
C VAL A 91 -8.97 -3.26 25.33
N GLN A 92 -8.39 -2.26 25.95
CA GLN A 92 -7.67 -2.38 27.21
C GLN A 92 -8.36 -1.55 28.30
N PHE A 93 -8.75 -2.18 29.39
CA PHE A 93 -9.27 -1.47 30.55
C PHE A 93 -8.12 -0.89 31.38
N VAL A 94 -8.24 0.36 31.78
CA VAL A 94 -7.31 1.07 32.65
C VAL A 94 -8.08 1.59 33.86
N SER A 95 -7.77 1.07 35.03
CA SER A 95 -8.44 1.48 36.28
C SER A 95 -8.02 2.88 36.69
N LYS A 96 -8.82 3.52 37.59
CA LYS A 96 -8.48 4.83 38.18
C LYS A 96 -7.08 4.80 38.84
N GLN A 97 -6.72 3.67 39.44
CA GLN A 97 -5.44 3.52 40.12
C GLN A 97 -4.29 3.38 39.13
N ASP A 98 -4.50 2.67 38.03
CA ASP A 98 -3.48 2.52 36.98
C ASP A 98 -3.19 3.86 36.29
N VAL A 99 -4.23 4.70 36.09
CA VAL A 99 -4.07 6.05 35.58
C VAL A 99 -3.21 6.86 36.54
N LEU A 100 -3.52 6.86 37.84
CA LEU A 100 -2.76 7.58 38.87
C LEU A 100 -1.29 7.11 38.88
N ASN A 101 -1.04 5.80 38.87
CA ASN A 101 0.29 5.23 38.87
C ASN A 101 1.08 5.62 37.61
N THR A 102 0.39 5.68 36.47
CA THR A 102 1.01 6.12 35.21
C THR A 102 1.49 7.56 35.31
N TYR A 103 0.67 8.47 35.80
CA TYR A 103 1.06 9.87 35.99
C TYR A 103 2.16 10.04 37.06
N ARG A 104 2.10 9.28 38.15
CA ARG A 104 3.15 9.26 39.18
C ARG A 104 4.51 8.90 38.59
N ASN A 105 4.57 7.90 37.71
CA ASN A 105 5.82 7.48 37.05
C ASN A 105 6.34 8.50 36.03
N TYR A 106 5.44 9.27 35.39
CA TYR A 106 5.86 10.32 34.45
C TYR A 106 6.36 11.60 35.15
N MET A 107 5.89 11.84 36.38
CA MET A 107 6.18 13.08 37.11
C MET A 107 6.78 12.75 38.49
N GLU A 108 7.88 12.02 38.50
CA GLU A 108 8.57 11.58 39.74
C GLU A 108 8.98 12.75 40.66
N ASP A 109 9.29 13.93 40.07
CA ASP A 109 9.68 15.11 40.82
C ASP A 109 8.59 15.74 41.70
N TYR A 110 7.33 15.31 41.54
CA TYR A 110 6.15 15.84 42.26
C TYR A 110 5.52 14.81 43.21
N SER A 111 6.32 13.95 43.83
CA SER A 111 5.86 12.83 44.67
C SER A 111 4.86 13.24 45.76
N SER A 112 5.05 14.39 46.38
CA SER A 112 4.17 14.90 47.47
C SER A 112 2.75 15.24 47.04
N LEU A 113 2.50 15.55 45.76
CA LEU A 113 1.18 15.79 45.19
C LEU A 113 0.39 14.50 45.01
N TRP A 114 1.09 13.41 44.68
CA TRP A 114 0.47 12.12 44.39
C TRP A 114 -0.07 11.40 45.64
N ASP A 115 0.53 11.67 46.81
CA ASP A 115 0.11 11.09 48.08
C ASP A 115 -1.29 11.63 48.52
N GLU A 116 -1.63 12.87 48.16
CA GLU A 116 -2.96 13.45 48.42
C GLU A 116 -4.03 12.80 47.56
N PHE A 117 -3.70 12.43 46.30
CA PHE A 117 -4.62 11.77 45.35
C PHE A 117 -4.82 10.27 45.64
N GLU A 118 -4.09 9.64 46.53
CA GLU A 118 -4.37 8.24 46.93
C GLU A 118 -5.70 8.07 47.62
N ASN A 119 -6.12 9.08 48.39
CA ASN A 119 -7.38 9.06 49.15
C ASN A 119 -8.57 9.61 48.38
N ASP A 120 -8.33 10.57 47.47
CA ASP A 120 -9.40 11.17 46.62
C ASP A 120 -8.88 11.23 45.17
N ASN A 121 -8.98 10.10 44.48
CA ASN A 121 -8.44 9.94 43.12
C ASN A 121 -9.38 10.64 42.10
N PRO A 122 -8.94 11.77 41.50
CA PRO A 122 -9.75 12.55 40.57
C PRO A 122 -9.85 11.90 39.17
N PHE A 123 -9.06 10.87 38.90
CA PHE A 123 -9.02 10.23 37.60
C PHE A 123 -10.22 9.32 37.38
N LYS A 124 -10.58 9.18 36.09
CA LYS A 124 -11.66 8.28 35.66
C LYS A 124 -11.07 7.00 35.11
N ALA A 125 -11.73 5.88 35.40
CA ALA A 125 -11.46 4.64 34.71
C ALA A 125 -11.77 4.83 33.22
N ASN A 126 -10.99 4.19 32.36
CA ASN A 126 -11.16 4.34 30.92
C ASN A 126 -10.83 3.05 30.19
N TYR A 127 -11.31 2.97 28.96
CA TYR A 127 -10.89 1.97 27.99
C TYR A 127 -10.00 2.63 26.93
N ARG A 128 -8.84 2.02 26.66
CA ARG A 128 -8.00 2.36 25.52
C ARG A 128 -8.40 1.46 24.37
N VAL A 129 -8.85 2.07 23.28
CA VAL A 129 -9.40 1.36 22.12
C VAL A 129 -8.55 1.66 20.91
N SER A 130 -8.01 0.62 20.27
CA SER A 130 -7.30 0.73 19.01
C SER A 130 -8.25 0.41 17.85
N ILE A 131 -8.21 1.22 16.80
CA ILE A 131 -9.08 1.12 15.62
C ILE A 131 -8.23 0.75 14.42
N ALA A 132 -8.70 -0.24 13.62
CA ALA A 132 -7.96 -0.74 12.45
C ALA A 132 -7.87 0.29 11.32
N ASP A 133 -8.95 1.03 11.09
CA ASP A 133 -9.08 1.99 9.99
C ASP A 133 -9.26 3.41 10.54
N LEU A 134 -8.19 4.19 10.45
CA LEU A 134 -8.16 5.58 10.92
C LEU A 134 -9.19 6.48 10.22
N SER A 135 -9.58 6.15 8.98
CA SER A 135 -10.58 6.93 8.25
C SER A 135 -11.98 6.87 8.90
N GLN A 136 -12.24 5.86 9.72
CA GLN A 136 -13.49 5.65 10.44
C GLN A 136 -13.46 6.16 11.89
N MET A 137 -12.32 6.68 12.36
CA MET A 137 -12.11 7.09 13.75
C MET A 137 -13.19 8.08 14.25
N GLU A 138 -13.54 9.08 13.45
CA GLU A 138 -14.56 10.06 13.82
C GLU A 138 -15.95 9.41 13.98
N SER A 139 -16.34 8.55 13.05
CA SER A 139 -17.65 7.88 13.10
C SER A 139 -17.73 6.88 14.25
N MET A 140 -16.64 6.13 14.49
CA MET A 140 -16.55 5.18 15.60
C MET A 140 -16.51 5.90 16.95
N SER A 141 -15.80 7.01 17.07
CA SER A 141 -15.79 7.84 18.28
C SER A 141 -17.19 8.31 18.65
N LYS A 142 -18.01 8.75 17.68
CA LYS A 142 -19.42 9.11 17.91
C LYS A 142 -20.27 7.92 18.33
N GLN A 143 -20.04 6.73 17.77
CA GLN A 143 -20.75 5.51 18.18
C GLN A 143 -20.35 5.07 19.58
N MET A 144 -19.06 5.14 19.95
CA MET A 144 -18.58 4.86 21.30
C MET A 144 -19.16 5.85 22.32
N GLN A 145 -19.25 7.13 21.96
CA GLN A 145 -19.86 8.17 22.81
C GLN A 145 -21.35 7.91 23.11
N ALA A 146 -22.05 7.22 22.21
CA ALA A 146 -23.49 6.90 22.41
C ALA A 146 -23.72 5.66 23.29
N ILE A 147 -22.68 4.96 23.74
CA ILE A 147 -22.81 3.79 24.62
C ILE A 147 -23.17 4.26 26.03
N GLN A 148 -24.19 3.68 26.59
CA GLN A 148 -24.60 3.97 27.97
C GLN A 148 -23.48 3.55 28.95
N GLY A 149 -23.10 4.46 29.86
CA GLY A 149 -21.97 4.28 30.79
C GLY A 149 -20.66 4.94 30.31
N VAL A 150 -20.64 5.49 29.10
CA VAL A 150 -19.53 6.31 28.58
C VAL A 150 -19.77 7.77 28.94
N TYR A 151 -18.82 8.37 29.65
CA TYR A 151 -18.82 9.80 30.00
C TYR A 151 -18.33 10.67 28.82
N SER A 152 -17.17 10.34 28.27
CA SER A 152 -16.59 11.06 27.13
C SER A 152 -15.64 10.19 26.35
N VAL A 153 -15.44 10.52 25.07
CA VAL A 153 -14.49 9.86 24.19
C VAL A 153 -13.48 10.90 23.71
N THR A 154 -12.20 10.62 23.90
CA THR A 154 -11.10 11.44 23.39
C THR A 154 -10.35 10.66 22.33
N ALA A 155 -10.41 11.14 21.10
CA ALA A 155 -9.71 10.57 19.97
C ALA A 155 -8.88 11.67 19.28
N PRO A 156 -7.67 11.37 18.76
CA PRO A 156 -6.82 12.34 18.08
C PRO A 156 -7.30 12.59 16.62
N ILE A 157 -8.56 13.05 16.47
CA ILE A 157 -9.25 13.15 15.18
C ILE A 157 -8.51 14.06 14.20
N GLU A 158 -8.04 15.24 14.64
CA GLU A 158 -7.36 16.21 13.77
C GLU A 158 -6.06 15.65 13.18
N MET A 159 -5.23 15.01 14.02
CA MET A 159 -4.00 14.34 13.55
C MET A 159 -4.33 13.22 12.57
N THR A 160 -5.32 12.41 12.90
CA THR A 160 -5.74 11.28 12.08
C THR A 160 -6.27 11.70 10.72
N GLN A 161 -7.07 12.76 10.65
CA GLN A 161 -7.56 13.30 9.37
C GLN A 161 -6.40 13.77 8.49
N THR A 162 -5.42 14.47 9.05
CA THR A 162 -4.23 14.91 8.31
C THR A 162 -3.45 13.71 7.74
N PHE A 163 -3.25 12.65 8.50
CA PHE A 163 -2.57 11.44 8.03
C PHE A 163 -3.34 10.76 6.90
N VAL A 164 -4.65 10.62 7.03
CA VAL A 164 -5.51 10.02 5.99
C VAL A 164 -5.52 10.86 4.71
N GLU A 165 -5.51 12.18 4.81
CA GLU A 165 -5.44 13.07 3.65
C GLU A 165 -4.09 12.94 2.92
N VAL A 166 -2.98 12.92 3.66
CA VAL A 166 -1.64 12.71 3.09
C VAL A 166 -1.55 11.34 2.42
N GLN A 167 -2.02 10.28 3.08
CA GLN A 167 -2.08 8.94 2.50
C GLN A 167 -2.85 8.93 1.19
N ARG A 168 -4.07 9.48 1.16
CA ARG A 168 -4.89 9.56 -0.06
C ARG A 168 -4.20 10.34 -1.18
N ALA A 169 -3.54 11.44 -0.84
CA ALA A 169 -2.80 12.24 -1.82
C ALA A 169 -1.64 11.44 -2.43
N VAL A 170 -0.83 10.77 -1.59
CA VAL A 170 0.30 9.95 -2.04
C VAL A 170 -0.17 8.78 -2.90
N THR A 171 -1.18 8.03 -2.45
CA THR A 171 -1.77 6.91 -3.21
C THR A 171 -2.31 7.38 -4.55
N LYS A 172 -3.07 8.48 -4.58
CA LYS A 172 -3.63 9.02 -5.84
C LYS A 172 -2.55 9.47 -6.81
N VAL A 173 -1.53 10.17 -6.33
CA VAL A 173 -0.40 10.60 -7.17
C VAL A 173 0.39 9.38 -7.64
N GLY A 174 0.67 8.41 -6.76
CA GLY A 174 1.33 7.16 -7.10
C GLY A 174 0.61 6.40 -8.21
N GLN A 175 -0.70 6.21 -8.10
CA GLN A 175 -1.51 5.54 -9.13
C GLN A 175 -1.45 6.25 -10.49
N ILE A 176 -1.51 7.58 -10.50
CA ILE A 176 -1.38 8.37 -11.74
C ILE A 176 0.00 8.15 -12.36
N VAL A 177 1.06 8.20 -11.56
CA VAL A 177 2.44 7.98 -12.02
C VAL A 177 2.59 6.57 -12.61
N ILE A 178 2.11 5.54 -11.93
CA ILE A 178 2.13 4.15 -12.40
C ILE A 178 1.41 4.03 -13.74
N LEU A 179 0.24 4.62 -13.88
CA LEU A 179 -0.55 4.57 -15.11
C LEU A 179 0.16 5.27 -16.28
N VAL A 180 0.75 6.43 -16.04
CA VAL A 180 1.53 7.18 -17.05
C VAL A 180 2.76 6.39 -17.48
N LEU A 181 3.53 5.84 -16.53
CA LEU A 181 4.72 5.04 -16.83
C LEU A 181 4.37 3.75 -17.58
N MET A 182 3.25 3.13 -17.25
CA MET A 182 2.73 1.98 -17.99
C MET A 182 2.40 2.34 -19.45
N ALA A 183 1.74 3.47 -19.68
CA ALA A 183 1.45 3.96 -21.03
C ALA A 183 2.74 4.26 -21.82
N VAL A 184 3.72 4.91 -21.20
CA VAL A 184 5.04 5.17 -21.80
C VAL A 184 5.76 3.86 -22.16
N SER A 185 5.71 2.86 -21.29
CA SER A 185 6.29 1.53 -21.55
C SER A 185 5.68 0.86 -22.77
N ILE A 186 4.35 0.89 -22.89
CA ILE A 186 3.61 0.33 -24.04
C ILE A 186 3.99 1.06 -25.33
N ILE A 187 4.06 2.39 -25.30
CA ILE A 187 4.46 3.20 -26.47
C ILE A 187 5.90 2.89 -26.88
N THR A 188 6.82 2.75 -25.92
CA THR A 188 8.23 2.44 -26.16
C THR A 188 8.39 1.07 -26.84
N VAL A 189 7.74 0.03 -26.29
CA VAL A 189 7.75 -1.32 -26.88
C VAL A 189 7.15 -1.30 -28.29
N GLY A 190 6.00 -0.66 -28.45
CA GLY A 190 5.32 -0.56 -29.74
C GLY A 190 6.15 0.17 -30.79
N SER A 191 6.83 1.24 -30.42
CA SER A 191 7.72 2.00 -31.30
C SER A 191 8.94 1.18 -31.71
N THR A 192 9.52 0.44 -30.77
CA THR A 192 10.67 -0.44 -31.01
C THR A 192 10.31 -1.57 -31.97
N ILE A 193 9.16 -2.22 -31.74
CA ILE A 193 8.66 -3.27 -32.65
C ILE A 193 8.39 -2.70 -34.04
N ARG A 194 7.76 -1.52 -34.15
CA ARG A 194 7.50 -0.86 -35.43
C ARG A 194 8.79 -0.56 -36.20
N LEU A 195 9.80 -0.09 -35.49
CA LEU A 195 11.11 0.20 -36.09
C LEU A 195 11.81 -1.09 -36.53
N SER A 196 11.73 -2.17 -35.74
CA SER A 196 12.24 -3.50 -36.08
C SER A 196 11.56 -4.07 -37.35
N VAL A 197 10.25 -3.94 -37.47
CA VAL A 197 9.48 -4.33 -38.65
C VAL A 197 9.90 -3.52 -39.88
N PHE A 198 10.05 -2.20 -39.71
CA PHE A 198 10.48 -1.33 -40.81
C PHE A 198 11.90 -1.67 -41.33
N ALA A 199 12.83 -1.93 -40.43
CA ALA A 199 14.20 -2.33 -40.79
C ALA A 199 14.25 -3.63 -41.60
N ARG A 200 13.24 -4.50 -41.45
CA ARG A 200 13.18 -5.84 -42.12
C ARG A 200 12.06 -5.94 -43.13
N ARG A 201 11.53 -4.84 -43.63
CA ARG A 201 10.40 -4.83 -44.56
C ARG A 201 10.62 -5.71 -45.80
N ARG A 202 11.83 -5.71 -46.37
CA ARG A 202 12.18 -6.52 -47.53
C ARG A 202 12.17 -8.04 -47.24
N GLU A 203 12.66 -8.46 -46.07
CA GLU A 203 12.63 -9.86 -45.67
C GLU A 203 11.15 -10.32 -45.45
N ILE A 204 10.33 -9.46 -44.90
CA ILE A 204 8.90 -9.71 -44.68
C ILE A 204 8.13 -9.81 -46.01
N GLU A 205 8.43 -8.95 -46.97
CA GLU A 205 7.86 -8.99 -48.32
C GLU A 205 8.19 -10.32 -49.02
N ILE A 206 9.44 -10.72 -49.01
CA ILE A 206 9.89 -12.00 -49.61
C ILE A 206 9.16 -13.18 -48.93
N MET A 207 9.06 -13.21 -47.61
CA MET A 207 8.33 -14.25 -46.88
C MET A 207 6.84 -14.30 -47.28
N LYS A 208 6.19 -13.15 -47.46
CA LYS A 208 4.81 -13.07 -47.93
C LYS A 208 4.64 -13.56 -49.37
N TYR A 209 5.56 -13.23 -50.26
CA TYR A 209 5.53 -13.73 -51.64
C TYR A 209 5.64 -15.26 -51.72
N VAL A 210 6.37 -15.91 -50.81
CA VAL A 210 6.50 -17.37 -50.72
C VAL A 210 5.32 -18.01 -49.98
N GLY A 211 4.32 -17.22 -49.56
CA GLY A 211 3.08 -17.73 -48.94
C GLY A 211 3.14 -17.87 -47.43
N ALA A 212 4.02 -17.17 -46.71
CA ALA A 212 4.07 -17.19 -45.27
C ALA A 212 2.80 -16.58 -44.66
N THR A 213 2.22 -17.25 -43.68
CA THR A 213 1.05 -16.75 -42.92
C THR A 213 1.43 -15.55 -42.04
N ASN A 214 0.48 -14.66 -41.75
CA ASN A 214 0.69 -13.51 -40.88
C ASN A 214 1.25 -13.89 -39.51
N HIS A 215 0.80 -15.01 -38.93
CA HIS A 215 1.32 -15.52 -37.65
C HIS A 215 2.82 -15.85 -37.71
N LEU A 216 3.30 -16.36 -38.82
CA LEU A 216 4.71 -16.72 -39.00
C LEU A 216 5.61 -15.47 -39.11
N VAL A 217 5.04 -14.36 -39.57
CA VAL A 217 5.73 -13.06 -39.66
C VAL A 217 5.71 -12.31 -38.33
N THR A 218 4.59 -12.35 -37.57
CA THR A 218 4.43 -11.56 -36.32
C THR A 218 5.05 -12.23 -35.08
N LEU A 219 5.10 -13.58 -35.04
CA LEU A 219 5.58 -14.31 -33.87
C LEU A 219 7.03 -13.94 -33.43
N PRO A 220 8.02 -13.76 -34.34
CA PRO A 220 9.35 -13.35 -33.94
C PRO A 220 9.37 -11.98 -33.24
N PHE A 221 8.55 -11.02 -33.64
CA PHE A 221 8.47 -9.70 -33.02
C PHE A 221 7.81 -9.75 -31.64
N PHE A 222 6.82 -10.65 -31.46
CA PHE A 222 6.23 -10.89 -30.15
C PHE A 222 7.26 -11.47 -29.19
N VAL A 223 8.06 -12.45 -29.62
CA VAL A 223 9.15 -13.04 -28.84
C VAL A 223 10.21 -11.97 -28.50
N GLU A 224 10.53 -11.10 -29.45
CA GLU A 224 11.47 -9.98 -29.27
C GLU A 224 10.98 -9.04 -28.14
N GLY A 225 9.72 -8.60 -28.17
CA GLY A 225 9.12 -7.77 -27.11
C GLY A 225 9.08 -8.47 -25.75
N LEU A 226 8.70 -9.75 -25.73
CA LEU A 226 8.64 -10.54 -24.50
C LEU A 226 10.01 -10.73 -23.85
N THR A 227 11.05 -11.00 -24.66
CA THR A 227 12.42 -11.15 -24.15
C THR A 227 12.99 -9.83 -23.63
N MET A 228 12.71 -8.69 -24.30
CA MET A 228 13.11 -7.37 -23.80
C MET A 228 12.43 -7.08 -22.45
N GLY A 229 11.14 -7.36 -22.33
CA GLY A 229 10.40 -7.19 -21.08
C GLY A 229 10.94 -8.06 -19.93
N LEU A 230 11.26 -9.32 -20.21
CA LEU A 230 11.85 -10.23 -19.20
C LEU A 230 13.25 -9.79 -18.77
N ILE A 231 14.09 -9.34 -19.69
CA ILE A 231 15.45 -8.85 -19.36
C ILE A 231 15.33 -7.56 -18.53
N SER A 232 14.45 -6.62 -18.92
CA SER A 232 14.23 -5.38 -18.18
C SER A 232 13.68 -5.66 -16.78
N GLY A 233 12.73 -6.59 -16.65
CA GLY A 233 12.21 -7.03 -15.36
C GLY A 233 13.28 -7.66 -14.46
N ALA A 234 14.15 -8.51 -15.03
CA ALA A 234 15.24 -9.12 -14.28
C ALA A 234 16.33 -8.13 -13.84
N ILE A 235 16.50 -7.01 -14.55
CA ILE A 235 17.43 -5.94 -14.17
C ILE A 235 16.85 -5.10 -13.03
N THR A 236 15.52 -4.99 -12.97
CA THR A 236 14.80 -4.13 -12.01
C THR A 236 14.50 -4.86 -10.68
N SER A 237 14.42 -6.19 -10.71
CA SER A 237 14.16 -7.03 -9.53
C SER A 237 15.38 -7.16 -8.63
#